data_2d5f4a29eaacbfd8dd6a6c08edcb3ff1
#
_entry.id   2d5f4a29eaacbfd8dd6a6c08edcb3ff1
#
_cell.length_a   1.000
_cell.length_b   1.000
_cell.length_c   1.000
_cell.angle_alpha   90.00
_cell.angle_beta   90.00
_cell.angle_gamma   90.00
#
_symmetry.space_group_name_H-M   'P 1'
#
loop_
_entity.id
_entity.type
_entity.pdbx_description
1 polymer ?
#
loop_
_entity_poly.entity_id
_entity_poly.type
_entity_poly.pdbx_seq_one_letter_code
_entity_poly.pdbx_strand_id
1 'polypeptide(L)'
;MTDRASILQQIADALRSVEELTGVFDEQAPADQPSPSAVLGAVQELPGRLISDTERKLFVTLHLWSEYQGKVELLRLADAVEQALPFNFCFDDFQLLKDEASGWEHLAMTLRVYCTKG
;
A
#
# COMPACT_ATOMS: atom_id res chain seq x y z
N MET A 1 -21.84 -2.04 0.25
CA MET A 1 -21.19 -2.25 -1.05
C MET A 1 -19.82 -1.62 -1.04
N THR A 2 -18.83 -2.34 -1.51
CA THR A 2 -17.46 -1.84 -1.51
C THR A 2 -17.07 -1.43 -2.91
N ASP A 3 -16.98 -0.13 -3.17
CA ASP A 3 -16.55 0.38 -4.46
C ASP A 3 -15.04 0.68 -4.45
N ARG A 4 -14.51 1.05 -5.61
CA ARG A 4 -13.07 1.30 -5.77
C ARG A 4 -12.56 2.42 -4.87
N ALA A 5 -13.30 3.51 -4.81
CA ALA A 5 -12.88 4.65 -3.99
C ALA A 5 -12.87 4.30 -2.52
N SER A 6 -13.88 3.56 -2.06
CA SER A 6 -13.97 3.10 -0.67
C SER A 6 -12.79 2.21 -0.31
N ILE A 7 -12.36 1.36 -1.24
CA ILE A 7 -11.21 0.48 -1.01
C ILE A 7 -9.94 1.31 -0.80
N LEU A 8 -9.71 2.28 -1.66
CA LEU A 8 -8.54 3.15 -1.52
C LEU A 8 -8.61 3.96 -0.22
N GLN A 9 -9.80 4.40 0.16
CA GLN A 9 -9.98 5.13 1.41
C GLN A 9 -9.68 4.25 2.61
N GLN A 10 -10.11 2.99 2.59
CA GLN A 10 -9.80 2.05 3.66
C GLN A 10 -8.30 1.83 3.80
N ILE A 11 -7.60 1.71 2.67
CA ILE A 11 -6.15 1.56 2.70
C ILE A 11 -5.50 2.81 3.28
N ALA A 12 -5.92 3.99 2.83
CA ALA A 12 -5.36 5.25 3.32
C ALA A 12 -5.60 5.40 4.83
N ASP A 13 -6.80 5.06 5.30
CA ASP A 13 -7.14 5.15 6.72
C ASP A 13 -6.29 4.19 7.54
N ALA A 14 -6.09 2.96 7.03
CA ALA A 14 -5.25 1.99 7.70
C ALA A 14 -3.80 2.50 7.80
N LEU A 15 -3.27 3.06 6.73
CA LEU A 15 -1.93 3.61 6.74
C LEU A 15 -1.80 4.77 7.73
N ARG A 16 -2.81 5.64 7.78
CA ARG A 16 -2.80 6.77 8.72
C ARG A 16 -2.86 6.34 10.17
N SER A 17 -3.35 5.13 10.45
CA SER A 17 -3.38 4.59 11.80
C SER A 17 -2.02 4.05 12.26
N VAL A 18 -1.06 3.90 11.35
CA VAL A 18 0.29 3.45 11.68
C VAL A 18 1.09 4.66 12.18
N GLU A 19 1.37 4.68 13.47
CA GLU A 19 1.97 5.86 14.13
C GLU A 19 3.35 6.21 13.58
N GLU A 20 4.12 5.22 13.15
CA GLU A 20 5.48 5.41 12.67
C GLU A 20 5.55 6.16 11.35
N LEU A 21 4.45 6.16 10.57
CA LEU A 21 4.43 6.87 9.29
C LEU A 21 4.22 8.36 9.52
N THR A 22 5.07 9.18 8.91
CA THR A 22 4.97 10.63 9.04
C THR A 22 3.97 11.26 8.09
N GLY A 23 3.59 10.52 7.04
CA GLY A 23 2.61 11.00 6.08
C GLY A 23 2.19 9.91 5.12
N VAL A 24 0.99 10.06 4.57
CA VAL A 24 0.40 9.14 3.61
C VAL A 24 -0.10 9.97 2.42
N PHE A 25 0.35 9.61 1.23
CA PHE A 25 0.05 10.37 0.03
C PHE A 25 -0.49 9.45 -1.05
N ASP A 26 -1.42 9.95 -1.87
CA ASP A 26 -1.90 9.20 -3.04
C ASP A 26 -1.17 9.60 -4.32
N GLU A 27 -0.24 10.53 -4.19
CA GLU A 27 0.68 10.92 -5.24
C GLU A 27 2.07 11.02 -4.63
N GLN A 28 3.03 11.53 -5.36
CA GLN A 28 4.39 11.64 -4.87
C GLN A 28 4.45 12.52 -3.61
N ALA A 29 5.18 12.04 -2.60
CA ALA A 29 5.38 12.81 -1.39
C ALA A 29 6.21 14.05 -1.66
N PRO A 30 5.99 15.15 -0.90
CA PRO A 30 6.84 16.34 -1.04
C PRO A 30 8.31 16.02 -0.80
N ALA A 31 9.20 16.77 -1.46
CA ALA A 31 10.64 16.51 -1.38
C ALA A 31 11.19 16.63 0.04
N ASP A 32 10.55 17.45 0.87
CA ASP A 32 10.98 17.68 2.25
C ASP A 32 10.22 16.82 3.27
N GLN A 33 9.45 15.84 2.80
CA GLN A 33 8.68 14.97 3.70
C GLN A 33 9.62 14.13 4.57
N PRO A 34 9.45 14.18 5.91
CA PRO A 34 10.24 13.31 6.79
C PRO A 34 9.96 11.83 6.52
N SER A 35 10.96 10.98 6.74
CA SER A 35 10.76 9.55 6.65
C SER A 35 10.29 8.99 8.02
N PRO A 36 9.65 7.83 8.07
CA PRO A 36 9.17 7.08 6.92
C PRO A 36 7.82 7.59 6.42
N SER A 37 7.59 7.43 5.13
CA SER A 37 6.33 7.87 4.51
C SER A 37 5.77 6.77 3.62
N ALA A 38 4.48 6.87 3.32
CA ALA A 38 3.79 5.93 2.46
C ALA A 38 3.15 6.65 1.28
N VAL A 39 3.23 6.04 0.11
CA VAL A 39 2.61 6.58 -1.10
C VAL A 39 1.75 5.48 -1.73
N LEU A 40 0.49 5.80 -2.03
CA LEU A 40 -0.38 4.92 -2.79
C LEU A 40 0.06 4.97 -4.24
N GLY A 41 0.39 3.82 -4.81
CA GLY A 41 0.89 3.74 -6.16
C GLY A 41 -0.17 3.29 -7.15
N ALA A 42 0.22 2.44 -8.09
CA ALA A 42 -0.65 2.00 -9.16
C ALA A 42 -1.83 1.19 -8.65
N VAL A 43 -2.97 1.36 -9.31
CA VAL A 43 -4.17 0.56 -9.07
C VAL A 43 -4.49 -0.16 -10.36
N GLN A 44 -4.63 -1.48 -10.29
CA GLN A 44 -4.96 -2.31 -11.42
C GLN A 44 -6.18 -3.16 -11.08
N GLU A 45 -7.13 -3.22 -11.98
CA GLU A 45 -8.32 -4.05 -11.81
C GLU A 45 -8.30 -5.16 -12.83
N LEU A 46 -8.59 -6.37 -12.37
CA LEU A 46 -8.74 -7.55 -13.23
C LEU A 46 -10.09 -8.19 -12.96
N PRO A 47 -10.57 -9.02 -13.91
CA PRO A 47 -11.80 -9.79 -13.67
C PRO A 47 -11.67 -10.63 -12.41
N GLY A 48 -12.75 -10.76 -11.67
CA GLY A 48 -12.78 -11.57 -10.47
C GLY A 48 -12.88 -13.05 -10.77
N ARG A 49 -13.14 -13.82 -9.71
CA ARG A 49 -13.19 -15.28 -9.80
C ARG A 49 -14.51 -15.80 -10.36
N LEU A 50 -15.55 -14.98 -10.31
CA LEU A 50 -16.91 -15.44 -10.60
C LEU A 50 -17.23 -15.32 -12.07
N ILE A 51 -17.82 -16.38 -12.63
CA ILE A 51 -18.24 -16.40 -14.02
C ILE A 51 -19.33 -15.36 -14.29
N SER A 52 -20.13 -15.06 -13.29
CA SER A 52 -21.21 -14.08 -13.38
C SER A 52 -20.72 -12.64 -13.60
N ASP A 53 -19.43 -12.41 -13.50
CA ASP A 53 -18.83 -11.09 -13.71
C ASP A 53 -19.35 -10.04 -12.72
N THR A 54 -19.69 -10.47 -11.51
CA THR A 54 -20.13 -9.56 -10.46
C THR A 54 -19.01 -9.17 -9.51
N GLU A 55 -17.83 -9.76 -9.68
CA GLU A 55 -16.69 -9.54 -8.80
C GLU A 55 -15.52 -8.97 -9.60
N ARG A 56 -14.77 -8.09 -8.96
CA ARG A 56 -13.53 -7.53 -9.50
C ARG A 56 -12.39 -7.80 -8.54
N LYS A 57 -11.23 -8.00 -9.09
CA LYS A 57 -10.01 -8.18 -8.32
C LYS A 57 -9.15 -6.93 -8.48
N LEU A 58 -8.89 -6.26 -7.39
CA LEU A 58 -8.16 -5.01 -7.39
C LEU A 58 -6.78 -5.23 -6.80
N PHE A 59 -5.75 -4.79 -7.52
CA PHE A 59 -4.37 -4.77 -7.03
C PHE A 59 -3.97 -3.33 -6.77
N VAL A 60 -3.47 -3.07 -5.58
CA VAL A 60 -3.00 -1.74 -5.21
C VAL A 60 -1.56 -1.85 -4.74
N THR A 61 -0.69 -1.05 -5.33
CA THR A 61 0.70 -1.00 -4.92
C THR A 61 0.90 0.11 -3.90
N LEU A 62 1.52 -0.23 -2.79
CA LEU A 62 1.92 0.73 -1.77
C LEU A 62 3.42 0.87 -1.79
N HIS A 63 3.91 2.09 -1.63
CA HIS A 63 5.33 2.36 -1.53
C HIS A 63 5.63 2.92 -0.14
N LEU A 64 6.53 2.27 0.57
CA LEU A 64 7.03 2.76 1.86
C LEU A 64 8.47 3.22 1.66
N TRP A 65 8.78 4.41 2.14
CA TRP A 65 10.10 5.02 1.96
C TRP A 65 10.72 5.33 3.31
N SER A 66 12.00 5.03 3.45
CA SER A 66 12.76 5.35 4.66
C SER A 66 14.17 5.80 4.31
N GLU A 67 14.64 6.84 4.97
CA GLU A 67 16.04 7.26 4.85
C GLU A 67 16.95 6.46 5.79
N TYR A 68 16.39 5.63 6.64
CA TYR A 68 17.17 4.77 7.55
C TYR A 68 17.97 3.75 6.73
N GLN A 69 19.27 3.65 7.03
CA GLN A 69 20.14 2.70 6.33
C GLN A 69 19.95 1.30 6.90
N GLY A 70 19.28 0.45 6.15
CA GLY A 70 18.99 -0.91 6.55
C GLY A 70 17.53 -1.24 6.33
N LYS A 71 17.21 -2.52 6.50
CA LYS A 71 15.91 -3.05 6.09
C LYS A 71 14.92 -3.19 7.22
N VAL A 72 15.39 -3.12 8.47
CA VAL A 72 14.57 -3.48 9.63
C VAL A 72 13.38 -2.54 9.80
N GLU A 73 13.60 -1.24 9.62
CA GLU A 73 12.52 -0.26 9.79
C GLU A 73 11.37 -0.53 8.82
N LEU A 74 11.70 -0.70 7.52
CA LEU A 74 10.67 -0.93 6.52
C LEU A 74 9.97 -2.27 6.69
N LEU A 75 10.70 -3.30 7.11
CA LEU A 75 10.08 -4.60 7.37
C LEU A 75 9.10 -4.53 8.53
N ARG A 76 9.45 -3.80 9.59
CA ARG A 76 8.53 -3.58 10.71
C ARG A 76 7.32 -2.77 10.30
N LEU A 77 7.52 -1.76 9.45
CA LEU A 77 6.42 -0.98 8.92
C LEU A 77 5.49 -1.83 8.06
N ALA A 78 6.05 -2.72 7.23
CA ALA A 78 5.23 -3.63 6.43
C ALA A 78 4.35 -4.50 7.32
N ASP A 79 4.90 -5.02 8.42
CA ASP A 79 4.11 -5.79 9.37
C ASP A 79 3.00 -4.96 10.00
N ALA A 80 3.32 -3.73 10.39
CA ALA A 80 2.32 -2.83 10.98
C ALA A 80 1.21 -2.48 10.01
N VAL A 81 1.56 -2.22 8.76
CA VAL A 81 0.59 -1.94 7.71
C VAL A 81 -0.32 -3.15 7.48
N GLU A 82 0.28 -4.33 7.37
CA GLU A 82 -0.50 -5.55 7.17
C GLU A 82 -1.48 -5.79 8.30
N GLN A 83 -1.06 -5.56 9.54
CA GLN A 83 -1.93 -5.71 10.70
C GLN A 83 -3.04 -4.66 10.76
N ALA A 84 -2.78 -3.46 10.23
CA ALA A 84 -3.76 -2.38 10.24
C ALA A 84 -4.83 -2.55 9.16
N LEU A 85 -4.55 -3.30 8.10
CA LEU A 85 -5.50 -3.50 7.01
C LEU A 85 -6.64 -4.41 7.43
N PRO A 86 -7.86 -4.19 6.90
CA PRO A 86 -8.97 -5.11 7.14
C PRO A 86 -8.64 -6.53 6.68
N PHE A 87 -9.26 -7.52 7.31
CA PHE A 87 -8.96 -8.92 7.03
C PHE A 87 -9.25 -9.35 5.59
N ASN A 88 -10.09 -8.60 4.88
CA ASN A 88 -10.42 -8.93 3.49
C ASN A 88 -9.37 -8.46 2.49
N PHE A 89 -8.32 -7.80 2.94
CA PHE A 89 -7.20 -7.43 2.10
C PHE A 89 -6.16 -8.54 2.16
N CYS A 90 -5.71 -8.97 0.98
CA CYS A 90 -4.69 -10.01 0.89
C CYS A 90 -3.37 -9.37 0.52
N PHE A 91 -2.35 -9.75 1.25
CA PHE A 91 -0.99 -9.39 0.91
C PHE A 91 -0.54 -10.31 -0.24
N ASP A 92 -0.08 -9.73 -1.34
CA ASP A 92 0.31 -10.51 -2.51
C ASP A 92 1.82 -10.69 -2.57
N ASP A 93 2.57 -9.60 -2.58
CA ASP A 93 4.03 -9.67 -2.47
C ASP A 93 4.58 -8.31 -2.06
N PHE A 94 5.88 -8.29 -1.75
CA PHE A 94 6.59 -7.03 -1.62
C PHE A 94 8.03 -7.20 -2.10
N GLN A 95 8.65 -6.09 -2.46
CA GLN A 95 10.06 -6.03 -2.79
C GLN A 95 10.70 -4.90 -1.99
N LEU A 96 11.86 -5.18 -1.43
CA LEU A 96 12.64 -4.19 -0.72
C LEU A 96 13.84 -3.82 -1.56
N LEU A 97 13.91 -2.56 -1.99
CA LEU A 97 14.91 -2.07 -2.91
C LEU A 97 15.56 -0.82 -2.34
N LYS A 98 16.76 -0.54 -2.77
CA LYS A 98 17.40 0.71 -2.43
C LYS A 98 17.29 1.66 -3.64
N ASP A 99 16.80 2.87 -3.39
CA ASP A 99 16.72 3.86 -4.43
C ASP A 99 18.12 4.48 -4.61
N GLU A 100 18.74 4.22 -5.74
CA GLU A 100 20.12 4.65 -5.97
C GLU A 100 20.25 6.17 -6.04
N ALA A 101 19.22 6.86 -6.52
CA ALA A 101 19.27 8.31 -6.65
C ALA A 101 19.28 9.02 -5.30
N SER A 102 18.45 8.57 -4.37
CA SER A 102 18.33 9.21 -3.06
C SER A 102 19.13 8.48 -1.97
N GLY A 103 19.44 7.21 -2.19
CA GLY A 103 20.04 6.36 -1.17
C GLY A 103 19.04 5.84 -0.14
N TRP A 104 17.76 6.15 -0.31
CA TRP A 104 16.70 5.71 0.61
C TRP A 104 16.35 4.25 0.36
N GLU A 105 15.88 3.60 1.40
CA GLU A 105 15.28 2.27 1.26
C GLU A 105 13.84 2.43 0.81
N HIS A 106 13.41 1.54 -0.08
CA HIS A 106 12.08 1.59 -0.69
C HIS A 106 11.47 0.19 -0.66
N LEU A 107 10.30 0.08 -0.06
CA LEU A 107 9.55 -1.17 -0.07
C LEU A 107 8.29 -0.98 -0.90
N ALA A 108 8.14 -1.78 -1.96
CA ALA A 108 6.94 -1.79 -2.79
C ALA A 108 6.13 -3.04 -2.43
N MET A 109 4.91 -2.83 -1.97
CA MET A 109 4.02 -3.87 -1.49
C MET A 109 2.78 -3.90 -2.38
N THR A 110 2.37 -5.09 -2.80
CA THR A 110 1.16 -5.26 -3.59
C THR A 110 0.07 -5.89 -2.74
N LEU A 111 -1.05 -5.21 -2.67
CA LEU A 111 -2.24 -5.69 -1.98
C LEU A 111 -3.28 -6.13 -2.99
N ARG A 112 -4.00 -7.17 -2.68
CA ARG A 112 -5.07 -7.69 -3.51
C ARG A 112 -6.36 -7.68 -2.70
N VAL A 113 -7.42 -7.19 -3.31
CA VAL A 113 -8.73 -7.18 -2.67
C VAL A 113 -9.80 -7.47 -3.71
N TYR A 114 -10.81 -8.22 -3.30
CA TYR A 114 -11.96 -8.51 -4.16
C TYR A 114 -13.07 -7.52 -3.81
N CYS A 115 -13.64 -6.91 -4.85
CA CYS A 115 -14.73 -5.98 -4.67
C CYS A 115 -15.87 -6.36 -5.60
N THR A 116 -17.07 -5.88 -5.27
CA THR A 116 -18.22 -6.13 -6.11
C THR A 116 -18.30 -5.06 -7.19
N LYS A 117 -18.75 -5.50 -8.36
CA LYS A 117 -19.06 -4.59 -9.45
C LYS A 117 -20.36 -3.87 -9.08
N GLY A 118 -20.23 -2.58 -8.82
CA GLY A 118 -21.34 -1.89 -8.29
C GLY A 118 -21.97 -0.85 -9.06
#